data_eebe56913d7f699bafbc4d594843b2eb
#
_entry.id   eebe56913d7f699bafbc4d594843b2eb
#
_cell.length_a   1.000
_cell.length_b   1.000
_cell.length_c   1.000
_cell.angle_alpha   90.00
_cell.angle_beta   90.00
_cell.angle_gamma   90.00
#
_symmetry.space_group_name_H-M   'P 1'
#
loop_
_entity.id
_entity.type
_entity.pdbx_description
1 polymer ?
#
loop_
_entity_poly.entity_id
_entity_poly.type
_entity_poly.pdbx_seq_one_letter_code
_entity_poly.pdbx_strand_id
1 'polypeptide(L)'
;MTIPKRLSKAMDSLTVNHEWGGVNEMPEEILDPDDWRLQEIMKFRKGLKLREPRRIKEAEWRIKQYFHKHNINNPLAQAYILRKIGTKQATILKITGLSKPEYYRHVGVLFRNTGYYGQLRITDVEVVLTQEKLYDLLEETHEKNFG
;
A
#
# COMPACT_ATOMS: atom_id res chain seq x y z
N MET A 1 -10.62 -10.10 1.17
CA MET A 1 -11.96 -9.48 1.23
C MET A 1 -12.99 -10.42 0.63
N THR A 2 -14.06 -10.68 1.36
CA THR A 2 -15.09 -11.59 0.90
C THR A 2 -16.04 -10.88 -0.06
N ILE A 3 -16.26 -11.46 -1.23
CA ILE A 3 -17.21 -10.91 -2.20
C ILE A 3 -18.62 -11.19 -1.71
N PRO A 4 -19.53 -10.18 -1.61
CA PRO A 4 -20.90 -10.39 -1.24
C PRO A 4 -21.59 -11.38 -2.20
N LYS A 5 -22.45 -12.23 -1.67
CA LYS A 5 -23.19 -13.23 -2.48
C LYS A 5 -23.96 -12.60 -3.64
N ARG A 6 -24.60 -11.48 -3.40
CA ARG A 6 -25.37 -10.76 -4.42
C ARG A 6 -24.49 -10.24 -5.55
N LEU A 7 -23.27 -9.74 -5.22
CA LEU A 7 -22.30 -9.30 -6.20
C LEU A 7 -21.77 -10.49 -7.01
N SER A 8 -21.43 -11.60 -6.35
CA SER A 8 -20.98 -12.83 -7.02
C SER A 8 -22.03 -13.35 -8.00
N LYS A 9 -23.30 -13.38 -7.58
CA LYS A 9 -24.42 -13.76 -8.41
C LYS A 9 -24.61 -12.83 -9.61
N ALA A 10 -24.43 -11.53 -9.41
CA ALA A 10 -24.49 -10.53 -10.47
C ALA A 10 -23.38 -10.76 -11.50
N MET A 11 -22.14 -10.98 -11.05
CA MET A 11 -21.01 -11.25 -11.91
C MET A 11 -21.17 -12.57 -12.67
N ASP A 12 -21.61 -13.62 -12.02
CA ASP A 12 -21.89 -14.92 -12.65
C ASP A 12 -22.96 -14.79 -13.74
N SER A 13 -24.01 -14.04 -13.49
CA SER A 13 -25.05 -13.78 -14.47
C SER A 13 -24.53 -13.05 -15.70
N LEU A 14 -23.55 -12.18 -15.54
CA LEU A 14 -22.91 -11.46 -16.63
C LEU A 14 -21.91 -12.31 -17.41
N THR A 15 -21.35 -13.33 -16.76
CA THR A 15 -20.29 -14.15 -17.35
C THR A 15 -20.81 -15.47 -17.94
N VAL A 16 -22.08 -15.81 -17.75
CA VAL A 16 -22.66 -17.12 -18.10
C VAL A 16 -22.52 -17.47 -19.58
N ASN A 17 -22.36 -16.55 -20.44
CA ASN A 17 -22.31 -16.86 -21.87
C ASN A 17 -21.12 -16.29 -22.63
N HIS A 18 -20.09 -16.21 -21.94
CA HIS A 18 -19.20 -15.33 -22.39
C HIS A 18 -17.97 -15.58 -22.79
N GLU A 19 -17.83 -15.53 -23.76
CA GLU A 19 -16.83 -15.07 -24.69
C GLU A 19 -16.75 -13.52 -24.70
N TRP A 20 -16.52 -12.94 -23.57
CA TRP A 20 -16.15 -11.56 -23.52
C TRP A 20 -14.72 -11.43 -24.00
N GLY A 21 -14.55 -10.87 -25.18
CA GLY A 21 -13.24 -10.61 -25.77
C GLY A 21 -12.37 -9.64 -24.99
N GLY A 22 -12.86 -9.04 -23.90
CA GLY A 22 -12.10 -8.12 -23.06
C GLY A 22 -12.97 -7.42 -22.05
N VAL A 23 -12.32 -6.77 -21.09
CA VAL A 23 -12.94 -6.04 -19.97
C VAL A 23 -13.85 -4.91 -20.43
N ASN A 24 -13.66 -4.44 -21.67
CA ASN A 24 -14.39 -3.28 -22.20
C ASN A 24 -15.60 -3.65 -23.09
N GLU A 25 -15.80 -4.93 -23.35
CA GLU A 25 -16.92 -5.37 -24.18
C GLU A 25 -18.04 -5.93 -23.33
N MET A 26 -18.90 -5.06 -22.83
CA MET A 26 -20.12 -5.48 -22.15
C MET A 26 -21.18 -5.85 -23.18
N PRO A 27 -21.92 -6.96 -23.01
CA PRO A 27 -23.11 -7.23 -23.80
C PRO A 27 -24.10 -6.06 -23.69
N GLU A 28 -24.82 -5.74 -24.78
CA GLU A 28 -25.77 -4.61 -24.82
C GLU A 28 -26.82 -4.69 -23.72
N GLU A 29 -27.27 -5.90 -23.33
CA GLU A 29 -28.23 -6.12 -22.25
C GLU A 29 -27.78 -5.63 -20.88
N ILE A 30 -26.45 -5.34 -20.73
CA ILE A 30 -25.85 -4.89 -19.49
C ILE A 30 -25.65 -3.37 -19.46
N LEU A 31 -25.90 -2.71 -20.58
CA LEU A 31 -25.76 -1.25 -20.71
C LEU A 31 -26.98 -0.50 -20.17
N ASP A 32 -28.01 -1.21 -19.75
CA ASP A 32 -29.15 -0.61 -19.08
C ASP A 32 -28.72 -0.11 -17.68
N PRO A 33 -28.75 1.22 -17.43
CA PRO A 33 -28.35 1.77 -16.13
C PRO A 33 -29.19 1.29 -14.96
N ASP A 34 -30.38 0.75 -15.20
CA ASP A 34 -31.28 0.24 -14.17
C ASP A 34 -31.10 -1.26 -13.91
N ASP A 35 -30.18 -1.91 -14.62
CA ASP A 35 -29.89 -3.32 -14.40
C ASP A 35 -29.31 -3.53 -12.99
N TRP A 36 -29.95 -4.37 -12.19
CA TRP A 36 -29.56 -4.62 -10.80
C TRP A 36 -28.11 -5.16 -10.70
N ARG A 37 -27.66 -5.93 -11.69
CA ARG A 37 -26.32 -6.52 -11.73
C ARG A 37 -25.26 -5.41 -11.83
N LEU A 38 -25.48 -4.45 -12.73
CA LEU A 38 -24.58 -3.31 -12.90
C LEU A 38 -24.55 -2.45 -11.64
N GLN A 39 -25.72 -2.19 -11.03
CA GLN A 39 -25.81 -1.41 -9.81
C GLN A 39 -25.05 -2.05 -8.64
N GLU A 40 -25.12 -3.36 -8.47
CA GLU A 40 -24.38 -4.08 -7.42
C GLU A 40 -22.87 -3.98 -7.65
N ILE A 41 -22.39 -4.13 -8.90
CA ILE A 41 -20.97 -3.97 -9.24
C ILE A 41 -20.51 -2.54 -8.94
N MET A 42 -21.28 -1.54 -9.31
CA MET A 42 -20.96 -0.13 -9.07
C MET A 42 -20.89 0.19 -7.57
N LYS A 43 -21.83 -0.32 -6.77
CA LYS A 43 -21.82 -0.16 -5.31
C LYS A 43 -20.56 -0.77 -4.69
N PHE A 44 -20.18 -1.97 -5.14
CA PHE A 44 -18.99 -2.65 -4.65
C PHE A 44 -17.73 -1.84 -4.98
N ARG A 45 -17.60 -1.35 -6.21
CA ARG A 45 -16.46 -0.51 -6.64
C ARG A 45 -16.39 0.78 -5.82
N LYS A 46 -17.53 1.43 -5.57
CA LYS A 46 -17.59 2.63 -4.74
C LYS A 46 -17.14 2.33 -3.30
N GLY A 47 -17.59 1.20 -2.74
CA GLY A 47 -17.17 0.76 -1.42
C GLY A 47 -15.66 0.52 -1.34
N LEU A 48 -15.06 -0.07 -2.37
CA LEU A 48 -13.60 -0.27 -2.45
C LEU A 48 -12.86 1.06 -2.46
N LYS A 49 -13.30 2.02 -3.27
CA LYS A 49 -12.68 3.35 -3.34
C LYS A 49 -12.71 4.07 -2.00
N LEU A 50 -13.81 3.93 -1.25
CA LEU A 50 -13.93 4.55 0.07
C LEU A 50 -13.06 3.87 1.13
N ARG A 51 -12.78 2.57 0.98
CA ARG A 51 -11.98 1.78 1.94
C ARG A 51 -10.48 1.98 1.77
N GLU A 52 -10.00 2.20 0.55
CA GLU A 52 -8.57 2.38 0.29
C GLU A 52 -7.90 3.47 1.13
N PRO A 53 -8.42 4.72 1.18
CA PRO A 53 -7.82 5.75 2.02
C PRO A 53 -7.77 5.39 3.50
N ARG A 54 -8.80 4.71 4.01
CA ARG A 54 -8.84 4.24 5.39
C ARG A 54 -7.76 3.19 5.66
N ARG A 55 -7.58 2.23 4.75
CA ARG A 55 -6.54 1.19 4.86
C ARG A 55 -5.14 1.80 4.87
N ILE A 56 -4.90 2.79 4.03
CA ILE A 56 -3.63 3.52 3.99
C ILE A 56 -3.36 4.21 5.32
N LYS A 57 -4.34 4.91 5.89
CA LYS A 57 -4.21 5.57 7.18
C LYS A 57 -3.95 4.60 8.32
N GLU A 58 -4.63 3.46 8.32
CA GLU A 58 -4.40 2.40 9.31
C GLU A 58 -2.99 1.84 9.20
N ALA A 59 -2.50 1.59 7.99
CA ALA A 59 -1.16 1.10 7.77
C ALA A 59 -0.10 2.11 8.24
N GLU A 60 -0.27 3.38 7.92
CA GLU A 60 0.61 4.46 8.41
C GLU A 60 0.65 4.48 9.94
N TRP A 61 -0.50 4.41 10.57
CA TRP A 61 -0.61 4.42 12.03
C TRP A 61 0.12 3.24 12.66
N ARG A 62 -0.07 2.03 12.11
CA ARG A 62 0.59 0.82 12.59
C ARG A 62 2.10 0.89 12.44
N ILE A 63 2.60 1.41 11.35
CA ILE A 63 4.02 1.60 11.13
C ILE A 63 4.60 2.56 12.18
N LYS A 64 3.91 3.66 12.45
CA LYS A 64 4.31 4.59 13.52
C LYS A 64 4.32 3.94 14.90
N GLN A 65 3.35 3.06 15.16
CA GLN A 65 3.31 2.29 16.42
C GLN A 65 4.47 1.30 16.54
N TYR A 66 4.87 0.64 15.45
CA TYR A 66 6.06 -0.21 15.43
C TYR A 66 7.31 0.57 15.81
N PHE A 67 7.51 1.73 15.22
CA PHE A 67 8.67 2.56 15.52
C PHE A 67 8.65 3.04 16.97
N HIS A 68 7.52 3.46 17.47
CA HIS A 68 7.36 3.87 18.86
C HIS A 68 7.66 2.73 19.84
N LYS A 69 7.11 1.56 19.59
CA LYS A 69 7.30 0.36 20.41
C LYS A 69 8.78 -0.03 20.53
N HIS A 70 9.55 0.14 19.48
CA HIS A 70 10.97 -0.21 19.44
C HIS A 70 11.90 0.98 19.69
N ASN A 71 11.36 2.10 20.17
CA ASN A 71 12.10 3.33 20.49
C ASN A 71 12.85 3.93 19.28
N ILE A 72 12.33 3.77 18.08
CA ILE A 72 12.89 4.37 16.88
C ILE A 72 12.20 5.71 16.65
N ASN A 73 12.65 6.75 17.36
CA ASN A 73 12.02 8.06 17.31
C ASN A 73 12.70 9.04 16.34
N ASN A 74 13.90 8.71 15.87
CA ASN A 74 14.63 9.55 14.93
C ASN A 74 14.03 9.40 13.51
N PRO A 75 13.53 10.49 12.89
CA PRO A 75 12.97 10.42 11.55
C PRO A 75 13.93 9.89 10.48
N LEU A 76 15.21 10.16 10.60
CA LEU A 76 16.23 9.68 9.65
C LEU A 76 16.39 8.17 9.75
N ALA A 77 16.40 7.63 10.97
CA ALA A 77 16.43 6.19 11.20
C ALA A 77 15.19 5.50 10.65
N GLN A 78 14.02 6.07 10.89
CA GLN A 78 12.75 5.59 10.32
C GLN A 78 12.78 5.57 8.80
N ALA A 79 13.25 6.66 8.18
CA ALA A 79 13.37 6.79 6.74
C ALA A 79 14.33 5.76 6.14
N TYR A 80 15.46 5.53 6.80
CA TYR A 80 16.42 4.51 6.38
C TYR A 80 15.80 3.12 6.37
N ILE A 81 15.15 2.74 7.45
CA ILE A 81 14.47 1.45 7.60
C ILE A 81 13.40 1.27 6.51
N LEU A 82 12.56 2.27 6.32
CA LEU A 82 11.49 2.23 5.31
C LEU A 82 12.06 2.11 3.89
N ARG A 83 13.13 2.83 3.60
CA ARG A 83 13.79 2.72 2.29
C ARG A 83 14.41 1.35 2.08
N LYS A 84 15.05 0.79 3.10
CA LYS A 84 15.70 -0.51 3.04
C LYS A 84 14.71 -1.63 2.72
N ILE A 85 13.49 -1.55 3.24
CA ILE A 85 12.45 -2.54 2.95
C ILE A 85 11.69 -2.28 1.65
N GLY A 86 11.98 -1.22 0.92
CA GLY A 86 11.41 -0.96 -0.40
C GLY A 86 10.21 -0.02 -0.43
N THR A 87 10.00 0.77 0.61
CA THR A 87 8.89 1.73 0.67
C THR A 87 9.10 2.88 -0.32
N LYS A 88 8.02 3.35 -0.94
CA LYS A 88 8.06 4.51 -1.85
C LYS A 88 8.50 5.77 -1.11
N GLN A 89 9.31 6.59 -1.77
CA GLN A 89 9.81 7.84 -1.19
C GLN A 89 8.69 8.76 -0.68
N ALA A 90 7.63 8.96 -1.46
CA ALA A 90 6.50 9.79 -1.05
C ALA A 90 5.89 9.32 0.28
N THR A 91 5.75 8.01 0.45
CA THR A 91 5.25 7.39 1.67
C THR A 91 6.22 7.58 2.83
N ILE A 92 7.52 7.44 2.60
CA ILE A 92 8.56 7.67 3.62
C ILE A 92 8.49 9.10 4.15
N LEU A 93 8.42 10.08 3.27
CA LEU A 93 8.32 11.49 3.66
C LEU A 93 7.06 11.77 4.48
N LYS A 94 5.96 11.14 4.10
CA LYS A 94 4.68 11.28 4.79
C LYS A 94 4.71 10.70 6.20
N ILE A 95 5.29 9.51 6.36
CA ILE A 95 5.37 8.83 7.67
C ILE A 95 6.36 9.53 8.59
N THR A 96 7.53 9.90 8.08
CA THR A 96 8.61 10.45 8.90
C THR A 96 8.49 11.96 9.14
N GLY A 97 7.75 12.65 8.30
CA GLY A 97 7.66 14.11 8.35
C GLY A 97 8.90 14.83 7.83
N LEU A 98 9.86 14.11 7.24
CA LEU A 98 11.06 14.71 6.67
C LEU A 98 10.73 15.54 5.43
N SER A 99 11.45 16.64 5.23
CA SER A 99 11.43 17.35 3.97
C SER A 99 12.24 16.56 2.92
N LYS A 100 11.93 16.81 1.65
CA LYS A 100 12.66 16.16 0.55
C LYS A 100 14.16 16.43 0.57
N PRO A 101 14.63 17.69 0.81
CA PRO A 101 16.06 17.95 0.95
C PRO A 101 16.74 17.22 2.10
N GLU A 102 16.10 17.14 3.27
CA GLU A 102 16.63 16.42 4.43
C GLU A 102 16.76 14.93 4.13
N TYR A 103 15.74 14.35 3.52
CA TYR A 103 15.76 12.94 3.13
C TYR A 103 16.93 12.65 2.18
N TYR A 104 17.10 13.44 1.12
CA TYR A 104 18.19 13.24 0.16
C TYR A 104 19.57 13.43 0.78
N ARG A 105 19.72 14.42 1.64
CA ARG A 105 21.00 14.72 2.27
C ARG A 105 21.52 13.59 3.15
N HIS A 106 20.64 12.95 3.92
CA HIS A 106 21.03 11.99 4.95
C HIS A 106 20.75 10.54 4.60
N VAL A 107 19.68 10.27 3.89
CA VAL A 107 19.24 8.91 3.58
C VAL A 107 19.39 8.58 2.11
N GLY A 108 18.93 9.44 1.22
CA GLY A 108 18.95 9.20 -0.22
C GLY A 108 20.36 8.94 -0.76
N VAL A 109 21.37 9.60 -0.22
CA VAL A 109 22.78 9.42 -0.62
C VAL A 109 23.28 7.99 -0.38
N LEU A 110 22.77 7.30 0.64
CA LEU A 110 23.14 5.94 0.98
C LEU A 110 22.64 4.93 -0.05
N PHE A 111 21.63 5.31 -0.82
CA PHE A 111 20.99 4.45 -1.81
C PHE A 111 21.19 4.93 -3.25
N ARG A 112 22.06 5.92 -3.46
CA ARG A 112 22.22 6.59 -4.75
C ARG A 112 22.55 5.63 -5.90
N ASN A 113 23.33 4.59 -5.64
CA ASN A 113 23.77 3.64 -6.65
C ASN A 113 23.08 2.27 -6.55
N THR A 114 22.10 2.13 -5.69
CA THR A 114 21.31 0.92 -5.62
C THR A 114 20.22 0.99 -6.68
N GLY A 115 20.12 0.01 -7.55
CA GLY A 115 19.13 -0.02 -8.61
C GLY A 115 17.70 0.09 -8.10
N TYR A 116 16.75 0.16 -9.03
CA TYR A 116 15.33 0.19 -8.72
C TYR A 116 14.91 -1.13 -8.09
N TYR A 117 14.56 -1.09 -6.81
CA TYR A 117 13.92 -2.22 -6.16
C TYR A 117 12.41 -1.99 -6.24
N GLY A 118 11.65 -3.02 -6.58
CA GLY A 118 10.20 -2.96 -6.62
C GLY A 118 9.66 -2.32 -5.34
N GLN A 119 8.92 -1.23 -5.48
CA GLN A 119 8.44 -0.48 -4.32
C GLN A 119 7.20 -1.14 -3.74
N LEU A 120 7.23 -1.43 -2.43
CA LEU A 120 6.10 -1.95 -1.71
C LEU A 120 5.03 -0.88 -1.51
N ARG A 121 3.77 -1.30 -1.54
CA ARG A 121 2.68 -0.44 -1.10
C ARG A 121 2.74 -0.28 0.41
N ILE A 122 2.27 0.85 0.91
CA ILE A 122 2.25 1.12 2.35
C ILE A 122 1.53 0.01 3.14
N THR A 123 0.48 -0.56 2.57
CA THR A 123 -0.27 -1.67 3.19
C THR A 123 0.53 -2.97 3.30
N ASP A 124 1.60 -3.12 2.50
CA ASP A 124 2.47 -4.29 2.51
C ASP A 124 3.69 -4.11 3.43
N VAL A 125 4.01 -2.89 3.80
CA VAL A 125 5.17 -2.55 4.63
C VAL A 125 5.09 -3.21 6.01
N GLU A 126 3.90 -3.24 6.59
CA GLU A 126 3.67 -3.86 7.90
C GLU A 126 4.05 -5.34 7.91
N VAL A 127 3.77 -6.06 6.82
CA VAL A 127 4.12 -7.48 6.68
C VAL A 127 5.63 -7.69 6.67
N VAL A 128 6.36 -6.73 6.12
CA VAL A 128 7.83 -6.79 6.03
C VAL A 128 8.51 -6.38 7.34
N LEU A 129 7.84 -5.56 8.16
CA LEU A 129 8.33 -5.15 9.47
C LEU A 129 8.10 -6.24 10.53
N THR A 130 8.51 -7.47 10.25
CA THR A 130 8.53 -8.53 11.26
C THR A 130 9.57 -8.20 12.33
N GLN A 131 9.38 -8.72 13.53
CA GLN A 131 10.24 -8.44 14.66
C GLN A 131 11.71 -8.74 14.38
N GLU A 132 12.03 -9.90 13.79
CA GLU A 132 13.40 -10.27 13.42
C GLU A 132 14.01 -9.29 12.41
N LYS A 133 13.28 -8.99 11.35
CA LYS A 133 13.75 -8.10 10.31
C LYS A 133 13.95 -6.68 10.82
N LEU A 134 13.08 -6.24 11.71
CA LEU A 134 13.21 -4.93 12.34
C LEU A 134 14.47 -4.86 13.23
N TYR A 135 14.80 -5.90 13.98
CA TYR A 135 16.03 -5.94 14.76
C TYR A 135 17.27 -5.88 13.88
N ASP A 136 17.31 -6.62 12.79
CA ASP A 136 18.44 -6.58 11.86
C ASP A 136 18.64 -5.16 11.28
N LEU A 137 17.54 -4.51 10.91
CA LEU A 137 17.56 -3.14 10.41
C LEU A 137 17.97 -2.13 11.47
N LEU A 138 17.61 -2.37 12.74
CA LEU A 138 18.04 -1.55 13.85
C LEU A 138 19.54 -1.60 14.08
N GLU A 139 20.13 -2.78 14.00
CA GLU A 139 21.58 -2.95 14.12
C GLU A 139 22.30 -2.18 12.99
N GLU A 140 21.86 -2.32 11.75
CA GLU A 140 22.40 -1.56 10.62
C GLU A 140 22.25 -0.05 10.85
N THR A 141 21.14 0.38 11.38
CA THR A 141 20.85 1.81 11.65
C THR A 141 21.77 2.38 12.71
N HIS A 142 22.09 1.61 13.75
CA HIS A 142 23.05 2.02 14.77
C HIS A 142 24.44 2.21 14.19
N GLU A 143 24.88 1.34 13.29
CA GLU A 143 26.15 1.48 12.59
C GLU A 143 26.21 2.76 11.75
N LYS A 144 25.06 3.25 11.28
CA LYS A 144 24.96 4.47 10.48
C LYS A 144 24.84 5.76 11.31
N ASN A 145 24.74 5.68 12.63
CA ASN A 145 24.65 6.83 13.54
C ASN A 145 23.49 7.79 13.26
N PHE A 146 22.31 7.27 13.01
CA PHE A 146 21.11 8.11 12.84
C PHE A 146 20.43 8.48 14.16
N GLY A 147 20.90 8.04 15.22
CA GLY A 147 20.33 8.32 16.54
C GLY A 147 21.35 8.72 17.54
#